data_9f45aa5c713d0e6fcb830f3f8ffbbcae
#
_entry.id   9f45aa5c713d0e6fcb830f3f8ffbbcae
#
_cell.length_a   1.000
_cell.length_b   1.000
_cell.length_c   1.000
_cell.angle_alpha   90.00
_cell.angle_beta   90.00
_cell.angle_gamma   90.00
#
_symmetry.space_group_name_H-M   'P 1'
#
loop_
_entity.id
_entity.type
_entity.pdbx_description
1 polymer ?
#
loop_
_entity_poly.entity_id
_entity_poly.type
_entity_poly.pdbx_seq_one_letter_code
_entity_poly.pdbx_strand_id
1 'polypeptide(L)'
;LLENLKRIIGNSTYELRVKNKGTTNTPNNMLIAISSNKDVPVTLDSNRDRRFNVSVTRPIPLIDYEWFREVKKTVSVKRQLENEIKGFIEYLAGLKTTDIQYAEIIENEARSQLKENSMTTIEVVVEYLLAQDFAELRGYLGDLMVDMYEDRGFIEISKVVEALEQRGIKAQRKVTPLVSKHPKGKDKFGEPRCKVLNLDGKTYRCLDMRAE
;
A
#
# COMPACT_ATOMS: atom_id res chain seq x y z
N LEU A 1 -12.84 -9.24 -6.54
CA LEU A 1 -12.64 -9.92 -5.24
C LEU A 1 -12.19 -8.92 -4.17
N LEU A 2 -11.14 -8.13 -4.41
CA LEU A 2 -10.55 -7.19 -3.46
C LEU A 2 -11.54 -6.13 -2.98
N GLU A 3 -12.32 -5.52 -3.86
CA GLU A 3 -13.33 -4.52 -3.51
C GLU A 3 -14.42 -5.08 -2.57
N ASN A 4 -14.82 -6.34 -2.79
CA ASN A 4 -15.75 -7.00 -1.89
C ASN A 4 -15.12 -7.24 -0.52
N LEU A 5 -13.83 -7.62 -0.47
CA LEU A 5 -13.09 -7.80 0.77
C LEU A 5 -12.97 -6.49 1.54
N LYS A 6 -12.60 -5.39 0.87
CA LYS A 6 -12.52 -4.06 1.46
C LYS A 6 -13.86 -3.60 2.03
N ARG A 7 -14.95 -3.88 1.32
CA ARG A 7 -16.31 -3.58 1.78
C ARG A 7 -16.67 -4.38 3.03
N ILE A 8 -16.32 -5.65 3.08
CA ILE A 8 -16.58 -6.50 4.25
C ILE A 8 -15.79 -6.00 5.47
N ILE A 9 -14.49 -5.72 5.31
CA ILE A 9 -13.62 -5.27 6.41
C ILE A 9 -14.02 -3.86 6.90
N GLY A 10 -14.47 -2.99 6.00
CA GLY A 10 -14.77 -1.59 6.30
C GLY A 10 -16.14 -1.32 6.92
N ASN A 11 -17.06 -2.27 6.89
CA ASN A 11 -18.42 -2.07 7.35
C ASN A 11 -18.65 -2.67 8.75
N SER A 12 -19.34 -1.93 9.61
CA SER A 12 -19.77 -2.41 10.93
C SER A 12 -20.89 -3.44 10.88
N THR A 13 -21.60 -3.51 9.75
CA THR A 13 -22.67 -4.47 9.51
C THR A 13 -22.57 -5.05 8.12
N TYR A 14 -23.10 -6.24 7.91
CA TYR A 14 -23.28 -6.84 6.59
C TYR A 14 -24.68 -7.38 6.37
N GLU A 15 -25.12 -7.37 5.14
CA GLU A 15 -26.41 -7.92 4.75
C GLU A 15 -26.33 -9.44 4.59
N LEU A 16 -27.08 -10.14 5.43
CA LEU A 16 -27.28 -11.57 5.28
C LEU A 16 -28.58 -11.83 4.53
N ARG A 17 -28.48 -12.37 3.33
CA ARG A 17 -29.64 -12.82 2.55
C ARG A 17 -29.91 -14.28 2.85
N VAL A 18 -30.98 -14.55 3.59
CA VAL A 18 -31.42 -15.91 3.85
C VAL A 18 -32.51 -16.28 2.84
N LYS A 19 -32.34 -17.43 2.18
CA LYS A 19 -33.31 -17.93 1.21
C LYS A 19 -34.69 -17.98 1.88
N ASN A 20 -35.66 -17.31 1.26
CA ASN A 20 -37.08 -17.21 1.70
C ASN A 20 -37.33 -16.42 3.00
N LYS A 21 -36.36 -15.69 3.54
CA LYS A 21 -36.54 -14.89 4.78
C LYS A 21 -36.19 -13.42 4.64
N GLY A 22 -35.88 -12.94 3.43
CA GLY A 22 -35.49 -11.56 3.19
C GLY A 22 -34.06 -11.25 3.61
N THR A 23 -33.75 -9.97 3.74
CA THR A 23 -32.41 -9.48 4.08
C THR A 23 -32.40 -9.00 5.53
N THR A 24 -31.42 -9.45 6.29
CA THR A 24 -31.19 -9.02 7.68
C THR A 24 -29.81 -8.40 7.83
N ASN A 25 -29.72 -7.25 8.49
CA ASN A 25 -28.44 -6.64 8.82
C ASN A 25 -27.89 -7.30 10.09
N THR A 26 -26.67 -7.80 9.98
CA THR A 26 -25.98 -8.50 11.07
C THR A 26 -24.69 -7.75 11.43
N PRO A 27 -24.36 -7.58 12.71
CA PRO A 27 -23.08 -7.00 13.12
C PRO A 27 -21.90 -7.74 12.49
N ASN A 28 -20.92 -6.98 12.05
CA ASN A 28 -19.74 -7.53 11.41
C ASN A 28 -18.61 -7.70 12.44
N ASN A 29 -18.48 -8.90 12.96
CA ASN A 29 -17.43 -9.29 13.90
C ASN A 29 -16.39 -10.21 13.23
N MET A 30 -16.22 -10.12 11.90
CA MET A 30 -15.30 -10.99 11.19
C MET A 30 -13.85 -10.52 11.34
N LEU A 31 -12.98 -11.46 11.71
CA LEU A 31 -11.55 -11.36 11.54
C LEU A 31 -11.17 -12.18 10.30
N ILE A 32 -10.50 -11.53 9.35
CA ILE A 32 -10.09 -12.17 8.09
C ILE A 32 -8.58 -12.30 8.07
N ALA A 33 -8.10 -13.53 7.95
CA ALA A 33 -6.69 -13.82 7.71
C ALA A 33 -6.52 -14.31 6.26
N ILE A 34 -5.54 -13.76 5.56
CA ILE A 34 -5.20 -14.12 4.18
C ILE A 34 -3.77 -14.67 4.17
N SER A 35 -3.61 -15.89 3.68
CA SER A 35 -2.30 -16.49 3.45
C SER A 35 -2.06 -16.58 1.94
N SER A 36 -0.88 -16.21 1.48
CA SER A 36 -0.51 -16.23 0.06
C SER A 36 1.00 -16.42 -0.13
N ASN A 37 1.36 -17.10 -1.21
CA ASN A 37 2.75 -17.21 -1.68
C ASN A 37 3.09 -16.13 -2.74
N LYS A 38 2.19 -15.16 -2.95
CA LYS A 38 2.43 -14.03 -3.88
C LYS A 38 3.06 -12.88 -3.13
N ASP A 39 3.98 -12.17 -3.78
CA ASP A 39 4.61 -10.96 -3.22
C ASP A 39 3.59 -9.85 -2.98
N VAL A 40 2.57 -9.76 -3.83
CA VAL A 40 1.46 -8.81 -3.69
C VAL A 40 0.13 -9.58 -3.59
N PRO A 41 -0.22 -10.13 -2.42
CA PRO A 41 -1.48 -10.85 -2.24
C PRO A 41 -2.71 -9.94 -2.29
N VAL A 42 -2.56 -8.71 -1.83
CA VAL A 42 -3.57 -7.65 -1.86
C VAL A 42 -2.90 -6.34 -2.26
N THR A 43 -3.60 -5.53 -3.04
CA THR A 43 -3.13 -4.19 -3.39
C THR A 43 -3.61 -3.19 -2.34
N LEU A 44 -2.71 -2.41 -1.79
CA LEU A 44 -3.06 -1.32 -0.88
C LEU A 44 -3.48 -0.09 -1.68
N ASP A 45 -4.58 0.56 -1.30
CA ASP A 45 -5.14 1.69 -2.06
C ASP A 45 -4.32 2.97 -1.89
N SER A 46 -3.59 3.10 -0.80
CA SER A 46 -2.78 4.28 -0.49
C SER A 46 -1.88 4.01 0.71
N ASN A 47 -0.94 4.93 0.96
CA ASN A 47 -0.15 4.94 2.18
C ASN A 47 -0.98 5.03 3.48
N ARG A 48 -2.26 5.37 3.38
CA ARG A 48 -3.20 5.47 4.52
C ARG A 48 -4.17 4.30 4.62
N ASP A 49 -4.00 3.26 3.80
CA ASP A 49 -4.84 2.07 3.92
C ASP A 49 -4.59 1.39 5.28
N ARG A 50 -5.59 1.37 6.13
CA ARG A 50 -5.57 0.84 7.50
C ARG A 50 -6.41 -0.42 7.67
N ARG A 51 -6.67 -1.14 6.59
CA ARG A 51 -7.48 -2.36 6.63
C ARG A 51 -6.66 -3.62 6.82
N PHE A 52 -5.37 -3.58 6.47
CA PHE A 52 -4.52 -4.76 6.44
C PHE A 52 -3.29 -4.60 7.33
N ASN A 53 -3.14 -5.52 8.27
CA ASN A 53 -1.85 -5.79 8.89
C ASN A 53 -1.14 -6.84 8.04
N VAL A 54 0.12 -6.59 7.74
CA VAL A 54 0.92 -7.43 6.85
C VAL A 54 2.07 -8.04 7.64
N SER A 55 2.26 -9.34 7.48
CA SER A 55 3.44 -10.04 8.00
C SER A 55 3.96 -11.00 6.95
N VAL A 56 5.27 -11.18 6.91
CA VAL A 56 5.94 -12.15 6.06
C VAL A 56 6.53 -13.25 6.93
N THR A 57 6.28 -14.49 6.57
CA THR A 57 6.93 -15.63 7.21
C THR A 57 8.40 -15.66 6.81
N ARG A 58 9.26 -16.07 7.72
CA ARG A 58 10.69 -16.23 7.41
C ARG A 58 10.84 -17.22 6.25
N PRO A 59 11.70 -16.92 5.26
CA PRO A 59 11.94 -17.80 4.11
C PRO A 59 12.85 -18.99 4.46
N ILE A 60 12.75 -19.49 5.68
CA ILE A 60 13.53 -20.64 6.17
C ILE A 60 12.63 -21.86 6.08
N PRO A 61 13.00 -22.90 5.29
CA PRO A 61 12.25 -24.13 5.25
C PRO A 61 12.07 -24.73 6.64
N LEU A 62 10.89 -25.26 6.95
CA LEU A 62 10.60 -25.86 8.26
C LEU A 62 11.62 -26.94 8.64
N ILE A 63 12.15 -27.67 7.64
CA ILE A 63 13.16 -28.72 7.84
C ILE A 63 14.47 -28.17 8.43
N ASP A 64 14.76 -26.89 8.30
CA ASP A 64 15.97 -26.27 8.81
C ASP A 64 15.88 -25.89 10.28
N TYR A 65 14.68 -25.93 10.86
CA TYR A 65 14.51 -25.76 12.29
C TYR A 65 14.82 -27.06 13.05
N GLU A 66 15.66 -26.97 14.07
CA GLU A 66 16.07 -28.12 14.89
C GLU A 66 14.88 -28.80 15.54
N TRP A 67 13.97 -28.03 16.16
CA TRP A 67 12.75 -28.57 16.78
C TRP A 67 11.89 -29.36 15.78
N PHE A 68 11.80 -28.90 14.53
CA PHE A 68 11.02 -29.59 13.50
C PHE A 68 11.67 -30.90 13.07
N ARG A 69 12.99 -30.94 12.98
CA ARG A 69 13.73 -32.17 12.67
C ARG A 69 13.52 -33.22 13.75
N GLU A 70 13.53 -32.82 15.02
CA GLU A 70 13.32 -33.73 16.14
C GLU A 70 11.87 -34.26 16.18
N VAL A 71 10.89 -33.40 16.03
CA VAL A 71 9.46 -33.77 15.96
C VAL A 71 9.22 -34.74 14.79
N LYS A 72 9.76 -34.47 13.61
CA LYS A 72 9.58 -35.30 12.42
C LYS A 72 10.10 -36.72 12.57
N LYS A 73 11.11 -36.95 13.42
CA LYS A 73 11.61 -38.31 13.71
C LYS A 73 10.61 -39.17 14.47
N THR A 74 9.73 -38.57 15.25
CA THR A 74 8.88 -39.26 16.21
C THR A 74 7.40 -39.32 15.82
N VAL A 75 6.88 -38.24 15.23
CA VAL A 75 5.46 -38.08 14.90
C VAL A 75 5.30 -37.35 13.57
N SER A 76 4.23 -37.60 12.84
CA SER A 76 3.92 -36.75 11.69
C SER A 76 3.61 -35.32 12.14
N VAL A 77 4.09 -34.32 11.40
CA VAL A 77 3.88 -32.89 11.71
C VAL A 77 2.42 -32.55 11.88
N LYS A 78 1.55 -33.14 11.04
CA LYS A 78 0.10 -32.96 11.16
C LYS A 78 -0.41 -33.40 12.55
N ARG A 79 -0.01 -34.58 13.00
CA ARG A 79 -0.45 -35.11 14.29
C ARG A 79 0.10 -34.28 15.46
N GLN A 80 1.33 -33.77 15.34
CA GLN A 80 1.87 -32.86 16.35
C GLN A 80 1.06 -31.58 16.46
N LEU A 81 0.75 -30.95 15.31
CA LEU A 81 -0.09 -29.75 15.28
C LEU A 81 -1.49 -30.03 15.85
N GLU A 82 -2.10 -31.17 15.53
CA GLU A 82 -3.40 -31.57 16.09
C GLU A 82 -3.34 -31.72 17.60
N ASN A 83 -2.26 -32.25 18.15
CA ASN A 83 -2.07 -32.38 19.60
C ASN A 83 -1.87 -31.01 20.29
N GLU A 84 -1.18 -30.10 19.63
CA GLU A 84 -0.85 -28.78 20.19
C GLU A 84 -1.99 -27.76 20.07
N ILE A 85 -2.92 -27.95 19.12
CA ILE A 85 -3.97 -26.99 18.84
C ILE A 85 -4.86 -26.74 20.09
N LYS A 86 -5.09 -27.76 20.89
CA LYS A 86 -5.89 -27.62 22.13
C LYS A 86 -5.18 -26.71 23.13
N GLY A 87 -3.89 -26.95 23.38
CA GLY A 87 -3.10 -26.10 24.29
C GLY A 87 -2.99 -24.67 23.78
N PHE A 88 -2.88 -24.48 22.45
CA PHE A 88 -2.88 -23.16 21.85
C PHE A 88 -4.21 -22.43 22.03
N ILE A 89 -5.34 -23.13 21.87
CA ILE A 89 -6.68 -22.54 22.10
C ILE A 89 -6.85 -22.18 23.59
N GLU A 90 -6.42 -23.05 24.51
CA GLU A 90 -6.43 -22.76 25.94
C GLU A 90 -5.57 -21.55 26.31
N TYR A 91 -4.38 -21.45 25.71
CA TYR A 91 -3.52 -20.28 25.85
C TYR A 91 -4.21 -19.00 25.36
N LEU A 92 -4.79 -19.02 24.16
CA LEU A 92 -5.51 -17.86 23.61
C LEU A 92 -6.71 -17.47 24.48
N ALA A 93 -7.47 -18.44 25.00
CA ALA A 93 -8.61 -18.19 25.87
C ALA A 93 -8.18 -17.59 27.23
N GLY A 94 -6.96 -17.87 27.67
CA GLY A 94 -6.38 -17.31 28.89
C GLY A 94 -5.78 -15.91 28.72
N LEU A 95 -5.60 -15.43 27.48
CA LEU A 95 -5.11 -14.08 27.25
C LEU A 95 -6.15 -13.06 27.69
N LYS A 96 -5.75 -12.17 28.60
CA LYS A 96 -6.57 -11.01 28.92
C LYS A 96 -6.55 -10.07 27.70
N THR A 97 -7.66 -10.05 26.97
CA THR A 97 -7.88 -9.01 25.97
C THR A 97 -8.14 -7.71 26.72
N THR A 98 -7.19 -6.79 26.68
CA THR A 98 -7.48 -5.40 27.00
C THR A 98 -8.50 -4.90 25.99
N ASP A 99 -9.38 -3.98 26.40
CA ASP A 99 -10.32 -3.30 25.51
C ASP A 99 -9.55 -2.57 24.39
N ILE A 100 -9.18 -3.31 23.36
CA ILE A 100 -8.60 -2.74 22.15
C ILE A 100 -9.79 -2.14 21.39
N GLN A 101 -10.06 -0.87 21.64
CA GLN A 101 -11.15 -0.16 20.97
C GLN A 101 -10.89 -0.03 19.46
N TYR A 102 -9.64 -0.06 19.04
CA TYR A 102 -9.23 0.02 17.63
C TYR A 102 -7.99 -0.84 17.41
N ALA A 103 -8.02 -1.66 16.37
CA ALA A 103 -6.83 -2.35 15.90
C ALA A 103 -5.85 -1.31 15.33
N GLU A 104 -4.73 -1.09 15.99
CA GLU A 104 -3.65 -0.28 15.45
C GLU A 104 -3.01 -1.00 14.26
N ILE A 105 -2.65 -0.22 13.26
CA ILE A 105 -1.92 -0.74 12.13
C ILE A 105 -0.46 -0.89 12.52
N ILE A 106 0.06 -2.08 12.32
CA ILE A 106 1.47 -2.37 12.54
C ILE A 106 2.22 -1.94 11.28
N GLU A 107 2.97 -0.85 11.39
CA GLU A 107 3.93 -0.47 10.35
C GLU A 107 5.21 -1.30 10.53
N ASN A 108 5.52 -2.10 9.52
CA ASN A 108 6.69 -2.94 9.46
C ASN A 108 7.24 -3.01 8.03
N GLU A 109 8.41 -3.61 7.87
CA GLU A 109 9.07 -3.75 6.57
C GLU A 109 8.19 -4.47 5.53
N ALA A 110 7.51 -5.55 5.93
CA ALA A 110 6.61 -6.30 5.04
C ALA A 110 5.48 -5.43 4.49
N ARG A 111 4.92 -4.55 5.33
CA ARG A 111 3.89 -3.61 4.92
C ARG A 111 4.45 -2.53 3.98
N SER A 112 5.65 -2.02 4.27
CA SER A 112 6.33 -1.04 3.41
C SER A 112 6.62 -1.63 2.03
N GLN A 113 7.16 -2.83 1.95
CA GLN A 113 7.37 -3.55 0.70
C GLN A 113 6.06 -3.80 -0.06
N LEU A 114 4.99 -4.18 0.64
CA LEU A 114 3.68 -4.36 0.00
C LEU A 114 3.13 -3.03 -0.55
N LYS A 115 3.32 -1.92 0.16
CA LYS A 115 2.95 -0.58 -0.34
C LYS A 115 3.69 -0.25 -1.63
N GLU A 116 5.01 -0.37 -1.62
CA GLU A 116 5.86 -0.11 -2.79
C GLU A 116 5.45 -0.97 -3.99
N ASN A 117 5.31 -2.27 -3.79
CA ASN A 117 4.89 -3.21 -4.83
C ASN A 117 3.44 -3.00 -5.32
N SER A 118 2.62 -2.31 -4.53
CA SER A 118 1.23 -1.98 -4.88
C SER A 118 1.10 -0.67 -5.67
N MET A 119 2.14 0.15 -5.69
CA MET A 119 2.12 1.43 -6.39
C MET A 119 2.11 1.25 -7.90
N THR A 120 1.31 2.05 -8.56
CA THR A 120 1.37 2.16 -10.02
C THR A 120 2.63 2.93 -10.43
N THR A 121 3.12 2.73 -11.64
CA THR A 121 4.28 3.48 -12.17
C THR A 121 4.09 5.01 -12.04
N ILE A 122 2.86 5.50 -12.19
CA ILE A 122 2.56 6.93 -12.05
C ILE A 122 2.73 7.39 -10.60
N GLU A 123 2.29 6.59 -9.63
CA GLU A 123 2.47 6.88 -8.20
C GLU A 123 3.95 6.88 -7.83
N VAL A 124 4.71 5.92 -8.32
CA VAL A 124 6.17 5.86 -8.13
C VAL A 124 6.85 7.12 -8.67
N VAL A 125 6.51 7.54 -9.89
CA VAL A 125 7.06 8.78 -10.48
C VAL A 125 6.66 10.02 -9.68
N VAL A 126 5.43 10.07 -9.17
CA VAL A 126 4.98 11.18 -8.30
C VAL A 126 5.73 11.20 -6.97
N GLU A 127 6.02 10.05 -6.38
CA GLU A 127 6.86 9.96 -5.17
C GLU A 127 8.26 10.52 -5.43
N TYR A 128 8.92 10.09 -6.52
CA TYR A 128 10.25 10.61 -6.88
C TYR A 128 10.25 12.11 -7.19
N LEU A 129 9.21 12.61 -7.87
CA LEU A 129 9.03 14.04 -8.12
C LEU A 129 8.93 14.83 -6.80
N LEU A 130 8.16 14.35 -5.85
CA LEU A 130 7.95 15.01 -4.56
C LEU A 130 9.12 14.84 -3.59
N ALA A 131 9.89 13.75 -3.73
CA ALA A 131 11.12 13.51 -3.02
C ALA A 131 12.34 14.24 -3.63
N GLN A 132 12.19 14.82 -4.84
CA GLN A 132 13.29 15.41 -5.62
C GLN A 132 14.41 14.38 -5.92
N ASP A 133 14.01 13.11 -6.10
CA ASP A 133 14.94 12.06 -6.46
C ASP A 133 15.21 12.07 -7.96
N PHE A 134 16.08 12.99 -8.38
CA PHE A 134 16.43 13.17 -9.78
C PHE A 134 17.14 11.96 -10.36
N ALA A 135 17.87 11.18 -9.57
CA ALA A 135 18.57 10.00 -10.04
C ALA A 135 17.56 8.95 -10.56
N GLU A 136 16.56 8.64 -9.78
CA GLU A 136 15.50 7.70 -10.17
C GLU A 136 14.57 8.27 -11.26
N LEU A 137 14.30 9.58 -11.22
CA LEU A 137 13.48 10.26 -12.25
C LEU A 137 14.08 10.19 -13.66
N ARG A 138 15.41 10.17 -13.79
CA ARG A 138 16.10 10.02 -15.09
C ARG A 138 15.65 8.75 -15.81
N GLY A 139 15.47 7.68 -15.08
CA GLY A 139 14.93 6.43 -15.61
C GLY A 139 13.53 6.55 -16.25
N TYR A 140 12.70 7.48 -15.79
CA TYR A 140 11.32 7.67 -16.26
C TYR A 140 11.15 8.84 -17.21
N LEU A 141 11.83 9.95 -17.00
CA LEU A 141 11.65 11.20 -17.75
C LEU A 141 12.75 11.46 -18.78
N GLY A 142 13.91 10.83 -18.62
CA GLY A 142 15.11 11.04 -19.44
C GLY A 142 16.00 12.17 -18.91
N ASP A 143 17.31 12.06 -19.17
CA ASP A 143 18.35 12.93 -18.61
C ASP A 143 18.10 14.41 -18.94
N LEU A 144 17.87 14.73 -20.20
CA LEU A 144 17.72 16.09 -20.69
C LEU A 144 16.56 16.85 -20.02
N MET A 145 15.48 16.13 -19.75
CA MET A 145 14.31 16.70 -19.08
C MET A 145 14.60 16.96 -17.61
N VAL A 146 15.25 16.00 -16.94
CA VAL A 146 15.57 16.12 -15.52
C VAL A 146 16.57 17.25 -15.30
N ASP A 147 17.64 17.36 -16.09
CA ASP A 147 18.64 18.42 -16.00
C ASP A 147 18.00 19.81 -16.16
N MET A 148 17.12 19.97 -17.14
CA MET A 148 16.39 21.22 -17.34
C MET A 148 15.53 21.62 -16.14
N TYR A 149 14.95 20.65 -15.43
CA TYR A 149 14.09 20.91 -14.26
C TYR A 149 14.88 21.17 -12.99
N GLU A 150 16.01 20.49 -12.83
CA GLU A 150 16.93 20.72 -11.73
C GLU A 150 17.41 22.19 -11.74
N ASP A 151 17.78 22.71 -12.91
CA ASP A 151 18.17 24.09 -13.10
C ASP A 151 17.05 25.11 -12.88
N ARG A 152 15.84 24.83 -13.39
CA ARG A 152 14.68 25.74 -13.29
C ARG A 152 13.99 25.75 -11.95
N GLY A 153 14.05 24.67 -11.20
CA GLY A 153 13.38 24.49 -9.93
C GLY A 153 11.85 24.30 -10.02
N PHE A 154 11.34 23.98 -11.20
CA PHE A 154 9.95 23.58 -11.42
C PHE A 154 9.84 22.60 -12.58
N ILE A 155 8.81 21.74 -12.52
CA ILE A 155 8.51 20.75 -13.57
C ILE A 155 7.12 21.01 -14.16
N GLU A 156 7.04 21.07 -15.49
CA GLU A 156 5.77 21.13 -16.20
C GLU A 156 5.08 19.77 -16.18
N ILE A 157 3.90 19.70 -15.56
CA ILE A 157 3.12 18.44 -15.45
C ILE A 157 2.78 17.86 -16.84
N SER A 158 2.53 18.69 -17.82
CA SER A 158 2.27 18.25 -19.20
C SER A 158 3.44 17.46 -19.79
N LYS A 159 4.68 17.87 -19.50
CA LYS A 159 5.89 17.20 -19.98
C LYS A 159 6.13 15.88 -19.28
N VAL A 160 5.84 15.81 -17.98
CA VAL A 160 5.85 14.54 -17.23
C VAL A 160 4.85 13.55 -17.85
N VAL A 161 3.62 14.00 -18.12
CA VAL A 161 2.60 13.19 -18.78
C VAL A 161 3.05 12.71 -20.14
N GLU A 162 3.58 13.61 -20.98
CA GLU A 162 4.08 13.30 -22.31
C GLU A 162 5.19 12.23 -22.27
N ALA A 163 6.17 12.36 -21.36
CA ALA A 163 7.24 11.40 -21.22
C ALA A 163 6.74 10.00 -20.78
N LEU A 164 5.77 9.95 -19.88
CA LEU A 164 5.16 8.69 -19.46
C LEU A 164 4.33 8.05 -20.57
N GLU A 165 3.58 8.85 -21.35
CA GLU A 165 2.77 8.35 -22.47
C GLU A 165 3.62 7.82 -23.61
N GLN A 166 4.77 8.43 -23.90
CA GLN A 166 5.75 7.91 -24.86
C GLN A 166 6.27 6.52 -24.48
N ARG A 167 6.21 6.16 -23.20
CA ARG A 167 6.54 4.83 -22.67
C ARG A 167 5.34 3.90 -22.54
N GLY A 168 4.19 4.28 -23.08
CA GLY A 168 2.96 3.49 -23.03
C GLY A 168 2.20 3.56 -21.71
N ILE A 169 2.58 4.45 -20.79
CA ILE A 169 1.94 4.62 -19.47
C ILE A 169 0.86 5.68 -19.58
N LYS A 170 -0.41 5.30 -19.43
CA LYS A 170 -1.57 6.22 -19.50
C LYS A 170 -1.60 7.16 -18.29
N ALA A 171 -0.93 8.29 -18.38
CA ALA A 171 -0.73 9.26 -17.30
C ALA A 171 -1.68 10.46 -17.32
N GLN A 172 -2.38 10.71 -18.44
CA GLN A 172 -3.27 11.85 -18.63
C GLN A 172 -4.29 11.97 -17.47
N ARG A 173 -4.44 13.17 -16.92
CA ARG A 173 -5.33 13.51 -15.80
C ARG A 173 -5.06 12.79 -14.47
N LYS A 174 -3.99 11.99 -14.35
CA LYS A 174 -3.67 11.24 -13.13
C LYS A 174 -2.61 11.91 -12.26
N VAL A 175 -1.58 12.51 -12.86
CA VAL A 175 -0.44 13.08 -12.13
C VAL A 175 -0.86 14.20 -11.18
N THR A 176 -1.59 15.20 -11.67
CA THR A 176 -2.03 16.34 -10.83
C THR A 176 -2.83 15.94 -9.59
N PRO A 177 -3.87 15.08 -9.69
CA PRO A 177 -4.59 14.62 -8.52
C PRO A 177 -3.75 13.85 -7.51
N LEU A 178 -2.77 13.06 -7.98
CA LEU A 178 -1.86 12.32 -7.11
C LEU A 178 -0.95 13.29 -6.35
N VAL A 179 -0.32 14.25 -7.02
CA VAL A 179 0.48 15.30 -6.38
C VAL A 179 -0.33 16.06 -5.33
N SER A 180 -1.55 16.49 -5.67
CA SER A 180 -2.40 17.30 -4.78
C SER A 180 -2.87 16.54 -3.54
N LYS A 181 -3.02 15.22 -3.63
CA LYS A 181 -3.43 14.34 -2.52
C LYS A 181 -2.26 13.89 -1.64
N HIS A 182 -1.05 14.00 -2.15
CA HIS A 182 0.13 13.53 -1.44
C HIS A 182 0.45 14.45 -0.24
N PRO A 183 0.93 13.92 0.90
CA PRO A 183 1.32 14.75 2.04
C PRO A 183 2.36 15.83 1.71
N LYS A 184 3.34 15.49 0.87
CA LYS A 184 4.36 16.43 0.35
C LYS A 184 3.89 17.29 -0.83
N GLY A 185 2.64 17.17 -1.25
CA GLY A 185 2.06 17.98 -2.33
C GLY A 185 1.75 19.42 -1.94
N LYS A 186 2.00 19.78 -0.69
CA LYS A 186 1.91 21.12 -0.13
C LYS A 186 3.28 21.56 0.39
N ASP A 187 3.52 22.87 0.33
CA ASP A 187 4.71 23.47 0.95
C ASP A 187 4.56 23.60 2.48
N LYS A 188 5.59 24.10 3.14
CA LYS A 188 5.59 24.35 4.61
C LYS A 188 4.51 25.31 5.11
N PHE A 189 3.91 26.09 4.23
CA PHE A 189 2.80 26.99 4.54
C PHE A 189 1.43 26.39 4.26
N GLY A 190 1.38 25.15 3.78
CA GLY A 190 0.15 24.44 3.42
C GLY A 190 -0.37 24.77 2.00
N GLU A 191 0.37 25.57 1.22
CA GLU A 191 0.01 25.92 -0.13
C GLU A 191 0.34 24.78 -1.12
N PRO A 192 -0.49 24.57 -2.16
CA PRO A 192 -0.23 23.54 -3.16
C PRO A 192 1.09 23.79 -3.89
N ARG A 193 1.96 22.77 -3.96
CA ARG A 193 3.18 22.81 -4.77
C ARG A 193 2.88 22.81 -6.27
N CYS A 194 1.72 22.30 -6.68
CA CYS A 194 1.27 22.33 -8.06
C CYS A 194 0.59 23.68 -8.36
N LYS A 195 1.29 24.58 -9.02
CA LYS A 195 0.87 25.96 -9.33
C LYS A 195 0.72 26.19 -10.83
N VAL A 196 -0.02 27.22 -11.20
CA VAL A 196 -0.14 27.69 -12.58
C VAL A 196 0.85 28.83 -12.79
N LEU A 197 1.80 28.63 -13.67
CA LEU A 197 2.81 29.63 -14.01
C LEU A 197 2.59 30.16 -15.43
N ASN A 198 2.84 31.46 -15.64
CA ASN A 198 2.86 32.06 -16.97
C ASN A 198 4.32 32.16 -17.40
N LEU A 199 4.66 31.40 -18.42
CA LEU A 199 6.00 31.34 -18.99
C LEU A 199 5.92 31.74 -20.48
N ASP A 200 6.62 32.78 -20.86
CA ASP A 200 6.67 33.29 -22.24
C ASP A 200 5.27 33.52 -22.84
N GLY A 201 4.35 34.08 -22.06
CA GLY A 201 2.98 34.38 -22.47
C GLY A 201 2.04 33.16 -22.57
N LYS A 202 2.50 31.97 -22.16
CA LYS A 202 1.68 30.75 -22.08
C LYS A 202 1.54 30.30 -20.65
N THR A 203 0.39 29.72 -20.34
CA THR A 203 0.05 29.26 -19.00
C THR A 203 0.31 27.76 -18.89
N TYR A 204 1.13 27.38 -17.92
CA TYR A 204 1.49 25.99 -17.66
C TYR A 204 1.16 25.61 -16.22
N ARG A 205 0.74 24.37 -16.01
CA ARG A 205 0.62 23.79 -14.68
C ARG A 205 1.95 23.14 -14.31
N CYS A 206 2.61 23.68 -13.31
CA CYS A 206 3.95 23.29 -12.89
C CYS A 206 3.96 22.79 -11.45
N LEU A 207 4.82 21.83 -11.15
CA LEU A 207 5.16 21.44 -9.79
C LEU A 207 6.39 22.24 -9.36
N ASP A 208 6.24 22.99 -8.25
CA ASP A 208 7.34 23.73 -7.62
C ASP A 208 8.25 22.75 -6.88
N MET A 209 9.50 22.66 -7.29
CA MET A 209 10.52 21.78 -6.73
C MET A 209 11.34 22.45 -5.61
N ARG A 210 11.21 23.77 -5.43
CA ARG A 210 11.94 24.55 -4.40
C ARG A 210 11.15 24.70 -3.11
N ALA A 211 9.89 24.27 -3.10
CA ALA A 211 9.02 24.43 -1.95
C ALA A 211 9.30 23.32 -0.90
N GLU A 212 10.25 23.56 -0.01
CA GLU A 212 10.49 22.80 1.20
C GLU A 212 9.74 23.37 2.41
#